data_ce7e2280a26cde5227c6eb7a2cd9bc01
#
_entry.id   ce7e2280a26cde5227c6eb7a2cd9bc01
#
_cell.length_a   1.000
_cell.length_b   1.000
_cell.length_c   1.000
_cell.angle_alpha   90.00
_cell.angle_beta   90.00
_cell.angle_gamma   90.00
#
_symmetry.space_group_name_H-M   'P 1'
#
loop_
_entity.id
_entity.type
_entity.pdbx_description
1 polymer ?
#
loop_
_entity_poly.entity_id
_entity_poly.type
_entity_poly.pdbx_seq_one_letter_code
_entity_poly.pdbx_strand_id
1 'polypeptide(L)'
;MKKWNMIIDVAECTNCQLCTLATMDEYVGNDWPGYTRPMPKHGHKWINILQKERGQVPMIDIAYVPTMCNHCDDAPCVAKSDGAITKREDGIVLIDQERAKGRKDLVDACPYGHIWWNEELEVPQHWPFDAHLLDQGWQQTRGQQSCPTGAMRAVQLEDDDMARMAREQGLEVMRPELGSKPRVYYRNLWRYSTCFIGGSISTEANGVVDCVDGASVKLLQSGKVVAETTSDNYGDFKLDKLKENSGAYVVEITKGGKKKSVDAKLGESINLGEIRI
;
A
#
# COMPACT_ATOMS: atom_id res chain seq x y z
N MET A 1 -3.83 12.16 -24.15
CA MET A 1 -5.20 12.08 -23.54
C MET A 1 -5.08 11.80 -22.07
N LYS A 2 -5.80 12.56 -21.26
CA LYS A 2 -5.78 12.40 -19.77
C LYS A 2 -6.42 11.08 -19.38
N LYS A 3 -5.77 10.37 -18.45
CA LYS A 3 -6.22 9.08 -17.94
C LYS A 3 -6.41 9.13 -16.43
N TRP A 4 -7.36 8.35 -15.94
CA TRP A 4 -7.63 8.22 -14.53
C TRP A 4 -6.54 7.40 -13.82
N ASN A 5 -6.15 7.88 -12.65
CA ASN A 5 -5.19 7.22 -11.76
C ASN A 5 -5.70 7.34 -10.33
N MET A 6 -5.40 6.35 -9.50
CA MET A 6 -5.66 6.39 -8.05
C MET A 6 -4.34 6.57 -7.31
N ILE A 7 -4.28 7.52 -6.39
CA ILE A 7 -3.16 7.71 -5.47
C ILE A 7 -3.65 7.37 -4.07
N ILE A 8 -2.90 6.52 -3.37
CA ILE A 8 -3.20 6.06 -2.02
C ILE A 8 -2.02 6.39 -1.11
N ASP A 9 -2.27 7.08 -0.01
CA ASP A 9 -1.27 7.31 1.02
C ASP A 9 -1.42 6.28 2.15
N VAL A 10 -0.45 5.36 2.25
CA VAL A 10 -0.44 4.29 3.25
C VAL A 10 -0.24 4.83 4.67
N ALA A 11 0.37 6.01 4.82
CA ALA A 11 0.53 6.64 6.13
C ALA A 11 -0.78 7.24 6.67
N GLU A 12 -1.67 7.67 5.78
CA GLU A 12 -2.95 8.29 6.13
C GLU A 12 -4.10 7.27 6.29
N CYS A 13 -3.93 6.04 5.79
CA CYS A 13 -4.96 5.00 5.89
C CYS A 13 -5.06 4.47 7.33
N THR A 14 -6.26 4.56 7.93
CA THR A 14 -6.56 4.11 9.29
C THR A 14 -7.38 2.82 9.36
N ASN A 15 -7.56 2.12 8.22
CA ASN A 15 -8.38 0.90 8.15
C ASN A 15 -9.85 1.09 8.58
N CYS A 16 -10.42 2.26 8.36
CA CYS A 16 -11.82 2.54 8.75
C CYS A 16 -12.86 1.79 7.90
N GLN A 17 -12.47 1.14 6.81
CA GLN A 17 -13.29 0.37 5.86
C GLN A 17 -14.36 1.20 5.13
N LEU A 18 -14.42 2.51 5.26
CA LEU A 18 -15.44 3.33 4.59
C LEU A 18 -15.37 3.27 3.07
N CYS A 19 -14.17 3.15 2.48
CA CYS A 19 -14.01 2.95 1.03
C CYS A 19 -14.62 1.61 0.57
N THR A 20 -14.45 0.54 1.34
CA THR A 20 -15.07 -0.77 1.09
C THR A 20 -16.59 -0.68 1.18
N LEU A 21 -17.10 -0.06 2.27
CA LEU A 21 -18.53 0.11 2.49
C LEU A 21 -19.18 0.99 1.42
N ALA A 22 -18.55 2.10 1.04
CA ALA A 22 -19.05 2.97 -0.02
C ALA A 22 -19.11 2.26 -1.38
N THR A 23 -18.13 1.38 -1.68
CA THR A 23 -18.18 0.53 -2.87
C THR A 23 -19.32 -0.49 -2.79
N MET A 24 -19.55 -1.10 -1.63
CA MET A 24 -20.67 -2.02 -1.44
C MET A 24 -22.02 -1.29 -1.56
N ASP A 25 -22.15 -0.10 -0.98
CA ASP A 25 -23.35 0.74 -1.08
C ASP A 25 -23.67 1.08 -2.53
N GLU A 26 -22.64 1.39 -3.34
CA GLU A 26 -22.81 1.75 -4.75
C GLU A 26 -23.22 0.55 -5.62
N TYR A 27 -22.68 -0.65 -5.36
CA TYR A 27 -22.76 -1.77 -6.32
C TYR A 27 -23.59 -2.97 -5.85
N VAL A 28 -23.85 -3.15 -4.55
CA VAL A 28 -24.65 -4.28 -4.09
C VAL A 28 -26.11 -4.08 -4.44
N GLY A 29 -26.63 -4.99 -5.26
CA GLY A 29 -28.03 -4.94 -5.73
C GLY A 29 -28.31 -3.88 -6.79
N ASN A 30 -27.33 -3.05 -7.17
CA ASN A 30 -27.46 -2.01 -8.18
C ASN A 30 -26.86 -2.47 -9.52
N ASP A 31 -27.67 -2.41 -10.58
CA ASP A 31 -27.24 -2.72 -11.94
C ASP A 31 -26.79 -1.43 -12.65
N TRP A 32 -25.60 -1.46 -13.22
CA TRP A 32 -25.04 -0.35 -13.98
C TRP A 32 -24.74 -0.80 -15.42
N PRO A 33 -25.73 -0.80 -16.32
CA PRO A 33 -25.59 -1.29 -17.69
C PRO A 33 -24.43 -0.62 -18.42
N GLY A 34 -23.58 -1.42 -19.05
CA GLY A 34 -22.36 -0.96 -19.71
C GLY A 34 -21.13 -0.80 -18.80
N TYR A 35 -21.29 -0.89 -17.48
CA TYR A 35 -20.20 -0.81 -16.51
C TYR A 35 -20.03 -2.08 -15.70
N THR A 36 -21.07 -2.52 -15.01
CA THR A 36 -21.06 -3.78 -14.26
C THR A 36 -22.47 -4.22 -13.86
N ARG A 37 -22.65 -5.52 -13.67
CA ARG A 37 -23.84 -6.13 -13.03
C ARG A 37 -23.74 -5.96 -11.52
N PRO A 38 -24.85 -6.16 -10.77
CA PRO A 38 -24.85 -6.04 -9.32
C PRO A 38 -23.75 -6.85 -8.64
N MET A 39 -23.08 -6.23 -7.70
CA MET A 39 -22.13 -6.90 -6.81
C MET A 39 -22.91 -7.82 -5.84
N PRO A 40 -22.48 -9.05 -5.57
CA PRO A 40 -23.12 -9.89 -4.58
C PRO A 40 -22.92 -9.31 -3.16
N LYS A 41 -23.94 -9.50 -2.30
CA LYS A 41 -23.92 -8.98 -0.93
C LYS A 41 -22.74 -9.50 -0.10
N HIS A 42 -22.26 -10.69 -0.39
CA HIS A 42 -21.22 -11.38 0.37
C HIS A 42 -20.14 -11.92 -0.55
N GLY A 43 -18.94 -12.12 -0.01
CA GLY A 43 -17.83 -12.79 -0.68
C GLY A 43 -16.93 -11.90 -1.54
N HIS A 44 -17.39 -10.73 -1.99
CA HIS A 44 -16.59 -9.80 -2.78
C HIS A 44 -16.07 -8.63 -1.95
N LYS A 45 -14.84 -8.21 -2.23
CA LYS A 45 -14.22 -6.99 -1.71
C LYS A 45 -13.48 -6.29 -2.83
N TRP A 46 -14.20 -5.55 -3.67
CA TRP A 46 -13.59 -4.87 -4.82
C TRP A 46 -12.59 -3.81 -4.42
N ILE A 47 -12.81 -3.13 -3.28
CA ILE A 47 -11.78 -2.41 -2.54
C ILE A 47 -11.56 -3.18 -1.24
N ASN A 48 -10.34 -3.67 -1.01
CA ASN A 48 -9.93 -4.40 0.18
C ASN A 48 -8.75 -3.66 0.83
N ILE A 49 -8.55 -3.84 2.12
CA ILE A 49 -7.43 -3.25 2.85
C ILE A 49 -6.54 -4.37 3.37
N LEU A 50 -5.32 -4.44 2.84
CA LEU A 50 -4.29 -5.32 3.39
C LEU A 50 -3.74 -4.71 4.67
N GLN A 51 -3.40 -5.56 5.61
CA GLN A 51 -2.77 -5.17 6.87
C GLN A 51 -1.43 -5.87 7.00
N LYS A 52 -0.41 -5.13 7.44
CA LYS A 52 0.88 -5.69 7.84
C LYS A 52 1.32 -5.07 9.15
N GLU A 53 1.51 -5.91 10.14
CA GLU A 53 2.14 -5.55 11.40
C GLU A 53 3.65 -5.67 11.26
N ARG A 54 4.39 -4.71 11.84
CA ARG A 54 5.84 -4.65 11.85
C ARG A 54 6.34 -4.37 13.26
N GLY A 55 7.38 -5.08 13.70
CA GLY A 55 8.01 -4.92 15.01
C GLY A 55 7.35 -5.74 16.09
N GLN A 56 7.77 -5.48 17.33
CA GLN A 56 7.34 -6.17 18.56
C GLN A 56 7.08 -5.14 19.65
N VAL A 57 6.25 -5.53 20.63
CA VAL A 57 6.01 -4.70 21.83
C VAL A 57 7.35 -4.34 22.49
N PRO A 58 7.55 -3.06 22.86
CA PRO A 58 6.63 -1.94 22.82
C PRO A 58 6.60 -1.14 21.50
N MET A 59 7.41 -1.47 20.51
CA MET A 59 7.52 -0.73 19.25
C MET A 59 6.84 -1.50 18.09
N ILE A 60 5.57 -1.22 17.89
CA ILE A 60 4.77 -1.82 16.80
C ILE A 60 4.35 -0.73 15.81
N ASP A 61 4.44 -1.03 14.51
CA ASP A 61 3.88 -0.22 13.42
C ASP A 61 2.95 -1.09 12.58
N ILE A 62 1.81 -0.54 12.18
CA ILE A 62 0.83 -1.24 11.35
C ILE A 62 0.62 -0.43 10.07
N ALA A 63 0.82 -1.08 8.93
CA ALA A 63 0.53 -0.52 7.62
C ALA A 63 -0.81 -1.05 7.10
N TYR A 64 -1.67 -0.14 6.62
CA TYR A 64 -2.93 -0.45 5.97
C TYR A 64 -2.87 -0.01 4.51
N VAL A 65 -3.09 -0.95 3.60
CA VAL A 65 -2.94 -0.70 2.16
C VAL A 65 -4.25 -1.03 1.45
N PRO A 66 -5.06 -0.03 1.08
CA PRO A 66 -6.19 -0.23 0.20
C PRO A 66 -5.74 -0.79 -1.16
N THR A 67 -6.35 -1.88 -1.59
CA THR A 67 -6.06 -2.56 -2.86
C THR A 67 -7.34 -2.75 -3.66
N MET A 68 -7.23 -2.67 -4.97
CA MET A 68 -8.34 -2.73 -5.91
C MET A 68 -7.83 -3.10 -7.31
N CYS A 69 -8.72 -3.20 -8.28
CA CYS A 69 -8.28 -3.31 -9.67
C CYS A 69 -7.31 -2.17 -10.00
N ASN A 70 -6.15 -2.52 -10.54
CA ASN A 70 -5.10 -1.56 -10.85
C ASN A 70 -5.30 -0.84 -12.18
N HIS A 71 -6.31 -1.18 -12.98
CA HIS A 71 -6.56 -0.61 -14.30
C HIS A 71 -5.30 -0.52 -15.16
N CYS A 72 -4.52 -1.60 -15.19
CA CYS A 72 -3.20 -1.69 -15.80
C CYS A 72 -3.19 -1.25 -17.26
N ASP A 73 -2.12 -0.60 -17.73
CA ASP A 73 -1.97 -0.28 -19.16
C ASP A 73 -1.63 -1.53 -19.98
N ASP A 74 -0.76 -2.38 -19.46
CA ASP A 74 -0.43 -3.69 -20.03
C ASP A 74 -1.18 -4.78 -19.23
N ALA A 75 -2.51 -4.77 -19.32
CA ALA A 75 -3.39 -5.61 -18.51
C ALA A 75 -3.40 -7.07 -19.00
N PRO A 76 -2.88 -8.06 -18.24
CA PRO A 76 -2.92 -9.47 -18.64
C PRO A 76 -4.36 -10.00 -18.80
N CYS A 77 -5.31 -9.49 -18.02
CA CYS A 77 -6.71 -9.87 -18.10
C CYS A 77 -7.36 -9.40 -19.43
N VAL A 78 -6.99 -8.21 -19.93
CA VAL A 78 -7.44 -7.75 -21.25
C VAL A 78 -6.91 -8.68 -22.34
N ALA A 79 -5.61 -8.98 -22.31
CA ALA A 79 -4.97 -9.83 -23.32
C ALA A 79 -5.55 -11.25 -23.40
N LYS A 80 -6.05 -11.80 -22.27
CA LYS A 80 -6.62 -13.17 -22.19
C LYS A 80 -8.12 -13.24 -22.43
N SER A 81 -8.80 -12.11 -22.58
CA SER A 81 -10.26 -12.05 -22.51
C SER A 81 -10.99 -12.23 -23.85
N ASP A 82 -10.28 -12.26 -24.98
CA ASP A 82 -10.87 -12.26 -26.33
C ASP A 82 -11.89 -11.11 -26.52
N GLY A 83 -11.55 -9.94 -25.93
CA GLY A 83 -12.35 -8.72 -25.96
C GLY A 83 -13.55 -8.70 -25.01
N ALA A 84 -13.66 -9.64 -24.06
CA ALA A 84 -14.63 -9.56 -22.96
C ALA A 84 -14.19 -8.58 -21.86
N ILE A 85 -12.91 -8.25 -21.78
CA ILE A 85 -12.38 -7.18 -20.94
C ILE A 85 -11.73 -6.16 -21.84
N THR A 86 -12.08 -4.89 -21.69
CA THR A 86 -11.58 -3.80 -22.55
C THR A 86 -11.00 -2.68 -21.70
N LYS A 87 -10.03 -1.98 -22.27
CA LYS A 87 -9.48 -0.76 -21.70
C LYS A 87 -10.02 0.45 -22.45
N ARG A 88 -10.60 1.39 -21.71
CA ARG A 88 -11.07 2.67 -22.22
C ARG A 88 -9.89 3.60 -22.51
N GLU A 89 -10.11 4.59 -23.36
CA GLU A 89 -9.11 5.62 -23.69
C GLU A 89 -8.68 6.45 -22.46
N ASP A 90 -9.57 6.63 -21.48
CA ASP A 90 -9.30 7.30 -20.21
C ASP A 90 -8.60 6.40 -19.18
N GLY A 91 -8.15 5.21 -19.56
CA GLY A 91 -7.36 4.30 -18.75
C GLY A 91 -8.17 3.34 -17.88
N ILE A 92 -9.49 3.45 -17.82
CA ILE A 92 -10.33 2.54 -17.05
C ILE A 92 -10.49 1.21 -17.78
N VAL A 93 -10.33 0.11 -17.06
CA VAL A 93 -10.60 -1.25 -17.57
C VAL A 93 -12.02 -1.62 -17.17
N LEU A 94 -12.80 -2.15 -18.10
CA LEU A 94 -14.16 -2.64 -17.88
C LEU A 94 -14.31 -4.08 -18.36
N ILE A 95 -15.19 -4.83 -17.69
CA ILE A 95 -15.59 -6.19 -18.06
C ILE A 95 -16.99 -6.11 -18.69
N ASP A 96 -17.10 -6.52 -19.94
CA ASP A 96 -18.40 -6.72 -20.59
C ASP A 96 -19.03 -7.98 -19.99
N GLN A 97 -20.05 -7.77 -19.15
CA GLN A 97 -20.64 -8.82 -18.34
C GLN A 97 -21.42 -9.84 -19.19
N GLU A 98 -21.91 -9.47 -20.37
CA GLU A 98 -22.59 -10.40 -21.28
C GLU A 98 -21.57 -11.28 -22.02
N ARG A 99 -20.49 -10.69 -22.54
CA ARG A 99 -19.42 -11.43 -23.21
C ARG A 99 -18.58 -12.28 -22.25
N ALA A 100 -18.48 -11.85 -20.99
CA ALA A 100 -17.71 -12.54 -19.95
C ALA A 100 -18.53 -13.61 -19.21
N LYS A 101 -19.82 -13.80 -19.53
CA LYS A 101 -20.64 -14.80 -18.87
C LYS A 101 -20.05 -16.20 -19.02
N GLY A 102 -19.96 -16.94 -17.94
CA GLY A 102 -19.35 -18.27 -17.89
C GLY A 102 -17.80 -18.30 -17.93
N ARG A 103 -17.14 -17.15 -18.13
CA ARG A 103 -15.68 -17.05 -18.25
C ARG A 103 -14.98 -16.98 -16.88
N LYS A 104 -15.13 -18.04 -16.08
CA LYS A 104 -14.47 -18.16 -14.75
C LYS A 104 -12.94 -18.13 -14.86
N ASP A 105 -12.39 -18.53 -16.00
CA ASP A 105 -10.96 -18.46 -16.33
C ASP A 105 -10.37 -17.05 -16.25
N LEU A 106 -11.20 -16.02 -16.42
CA LEU A 106 -10.77 -14.62 -16.33
C LEU A 106 -10.45 -14.16 -14.90
N VAL A 107 -10.92 -14.88 -13.88
CA VAL A 107 -10.57 -14.58 -12.47
C VAL A 107 -9.06 -14.72 -12.28
N ASP A 108 -8.48 -15.81 -12.77
CA ASP A 108 -7.04 -16.09 -12.66
C ASP A 108 -6.18 -15.28 -13.63
N ALA A 109 -6.83 -14.52 -14.55
CA ALA A 109 -6.12 -13.65 -15.45
C ALA A 109 -5.56 -12.38 -14.78
N CYS A 110 -6.05 -12.03 -13.59
CA CYS A 110 -5.55 -10.91 -12.81
C CYS A 110 -4.42 -11.35 -11.86
N PRO A 111 -3.15 -10.97 -12.09
CA PRO A 111 -2.05 -11.39 -11.22
C PRO A 111 -2.10 -10.75 -9.83
N TYR A 112 -2.96 -9.75 -9.63
CA TYR A 112 -3.22 -9.08 -8.35
C TYR A 112 -4.38 -9.68 -7.57
N GLY A 113 -5.17 -10.60 -8.17
CA GLY A 113 -6.35 -11.21 -7.53
C GLY A 113 -7.52 -10.24 -7.37
N HIS A 114 -7.67 -9.26 -8.26
CA HIS A 114 -8.74 -8.25 -8.17
C HIS A 114 -9.90 -8.48 -9.13
N ILE A 115 -10.03 -9.67 -9.69
CA ILE A 115 -11.23 -10.13 -10.40
C ILE A 115 -11.90 -11.20 -9.53
N TRP A 116 -13.17 -11.01 -9.28
CA TRP A 116 -13.98 -11.85 -8.40
C TRP A 116 -15.01 -12.61 -9.22
N TRP A 117 -15.34 -13.82 -8.83
CA TRP A 117 -16.39 -14.59 -9.49
C TRP A 117 -17.73 -14.41 -8.79
N ASN A 118 -18.72 -13.93 -9.51
CA ASN A 118 -20.11 -13.88 -9.06
C ASN A 118 -20.79 -15.20 -9.42
N GLU A 119 -21.02 -16.06 -8.44
CA GLU A 119 -21.61 -17.40 -8.64
C GLU A 119 -23.08 -17.32 -9.06
N GLU A 120 -23.81 -16.31 -8.62
CA GLU A 120 -25.24 -16.16 -8.92
C GLU A 120 -25.48 -15.73 -10.37
N LEU A 121 -24.67 -14.80 -10.86
CA LEU A 121 -24.76 -14.26 -12.22
C LEU A 121 -23.86 -14.97 -13.22
N GLU A 122 -22.97 -15.84 -12.73
CA GLU A 122 -21.95 -16.55 -13.53
C GLU A 122 -21.04 -15.60 -14.35
N VAL A 123 -20.58 -14.50 -13.70
CA VAL A 123 -19.74 -13.49 -14.36
C VAL A 123 -18.52 -13.13 -13.51
N PRO A 124 -17.37 -12.80 -14.13
CA PRO A 124 -16.25 -12.17 -13.44
C PRO A 124 -16.56 -10.69 -13.20
N GLN A 125 -16.16 -10.15 -12.05
CA GLN A 125 -16.39 -8.77 -11.66
C GLN A 125 -15.15 -8.16 -11.01
N HIS A 126 -15.01 -6.85 -11.12
CA HIS A 126 -13.98 -6.08 -10.42
C HIS A 126 -14.51 -4.66 -10.16
N TRP A 127 -13.78 -3.85 -9.38
CA TRP A 127 -14.10 -2.43 -9.24
C TRP A 127 -13.91 -1.69 -10.57
N PRO A 128 -14.97 -1.08 -11.13
CA PRO A 128 -14.92 -0.41 -12.44
C PRO A 128 -14.49 1.07 -12.34
N PHE A 129 -13.74 1.46 -11.30
CA PHE A 129 -13.28 2.84 -11.03
C PHE A 129 -14.43 3.86 -10.87
N ASP A 130 -15.63 3.42 -10.53
CA ASP A 130 -16.85 4.25 -10.46
C ASP A 130 -17.12 5.00 -11.79
N ALA A 131 -16.77 4.37 -12.94
CA ALA A 131 -16.81 5.00 -14.25
C ALA A 131 -18.19 5.58 -14.60
N HIS A 132 -19.29 4.94 -14.17
CA HIS A 132 -20.64 5.43 -14.37
C HIS A 132 -20.88 6.81 -13.71
N LEU A 133 -20.28 7.08 -12.55
CA LEU A 133 -20.35 8.38 -11.89
C LEU A 133 -19.44 9.41 -12.56
N LEU A 134 -18.22 9.01 -12.94
CA LEU A 134 -17.27 9.87 -13.62
C LEU A 134 -17.84 10.33 -14.99
N ASP A 135 -18.50 9.44 -15.72
CA ASP A 135 -19.17 9.77 -17.00
C ASP A 135 -20.39 10.70 -16.79
N GLN A 136 -20.96 10.76 -15.58
CA GLN A 136 -21.98 11.73 -15.16
C GLN A 136 -21.39 13.06 -14.66
N GLY A 137 -20.07 13.24 -14.72
CA GLY A 137 -19.38 14.47 -14.36
C GLY A 137 -18.83 14.52 -12.94
N TRP A 138 -18.85 13.42 -12.19
CA TRP A 138 -18.18 13.35 -10.90
C TRP A 138 -16.67 13.50 -11.08
N GLN A 139 -16.02 14.18 -10.12
CA GLN A 139 -14.58 14.43 -10.14
C GLN A 139 -13.80 13.52 -9.17
N GLN A 140 -14.48 12.61 -8.50
CA GLN A 140 -13.92 11.70 -7.50
C GLN A 140 -14.70 10.40 -7.43
N THR A 141 -14.05 9.35 -6.94
CA THR A 141 -14.69 8.05 -6.70
C THR A 141 -15.45 8.01 -5.39
N ARG A 142 -16.38 7.06 -5.22
CA ARG A 142 -17.11 6.85 -3.96
C ARG A 142 -16.16 6.56 -2.79
N GLY A 143 -15.15 5.75 -3.04
CA GLY A 143 -14.12 5.45 -2.04
C GLY A 143 -13.36 6.71 -1.59
N GLN A 144 -13.01 7.60 -2.52
CA GLN A 144 -12.39 8.89 -2.20
C GLN A 144 -13.33 9.78 -1.40
N GLN A 145 -14.60 9.92 -1.84
CA GLN A 145 -15.60 10.77 -1.18
C GLN A 145 -15.80 10.37 0.29
N SER A 146 -15.77 9.07 0.58
CA SER A 146 -16.02 8.53 1.91
C SER A 146 -14.77 8.45 2.79
N CYS A 147 -13.56 8.69 2.23
CA CYS A 147 -12.31 8.57 2.97
C CYS A 147 -12.11 9.74 3.94
N PRO A 148 -12.18 9.54 5.28
CA PRO A 148 -12.15 10.64 6.24
C PRO A 148 -10.76 11.25 6.41
N THR A 149 -9.71 10.51 6.06
CA THR A 149 -8.32 10.96 6.19
C THR A 149 -7.73 11.51 4.89
N GLY A 150 -8.48 11.40 3.77
CA GLY A 150 -7.96 11.77 2.46
C GLY A 150 -6.89 10.83 1.91
N ALA A 151 -6.76 9.62 2.47
CA ALA A 151 -5.78 8.63 2.03
C ALA A 151 -5.95 8.21 0.56
N MET A 152 -7.14 8.35 -0.02
CA MET A 152 -7.44 8.00 -1.41
C MET A 152 -7.71 9.26 -2.24
N ARG A 153 -7.09 9.36 -3.42
CA ARG A 153 -7.27 10.48 -4.34
C ARG A 153 -7.25 10.01 -5.79
N ALA A 154 -8.36 10.12 -6.50
CA ALA A 154 -8.42 9.96 -7.95
C ALA A 154 -7.91 11.23 -8.64
N VAL A 155 -7.12 11.08 -9.70
CA VAL A 155 -6.61 12.18 -10.52
C VAL A 155 -6.70 11.80 -11.99
N GLN A 156 -7.00 12.79 -12.84
CA GLN A 156 -7.04 12.60 -14.29
C GLN A 156 -5.92 13.41 -14.94
N LEU A 157 -4.87 12.74 -15.39
CA LEU A 157 -3.63 13.34 -15.89
C LEU A 157 -3.17 12.69 -17.20
N GLU A 158 -2.39 13.43 -18.00
CA GLU A 158 -1.58 12.85 -19.10
C GLU A 158 -0.50 11.94 -18.46
N ASP A 159 -0.06 10.93 -19.22
CA ASP A 159 0.91 9.94 -18.72
C ASP A 159 2.24 10.59 -18.27
N ASP A 160 2.73 11.59 -19.00
CA ASP A 160 3.96 12.31 -18.64
C ASP A 160 3.81 13.11 -17.35
N ASP A 161 2.64 13.73 -17.14
CA ASP A 161 2.33 14.47 -15.92
C ASP A 161 2.20 13.53 -14.72
N MET A 162 1.58 12.36 -14.91
CA MET A 162 1.50 11.34 -13.86
C MET A 162 2.89 10.79 -13.51
N ALA A 163 3.73 10.53 -14.51
CA ALA A 163 5.10 10.07 -14.30
C ALA A 163 5.96 11.12 -13.58
N ARG A 164 5.78 12.41 -13.89
CA ARG A 164 6.43 13.52 -13.17
C ARG A 164 5.97 13.55 -11.71
N MET A 165 4.66 13.56 -11.48
CA MET A 165 4.08 13.53 -10.13
C MET A 165 4.58 12.33 -9.32
N ALA A 166 4.66 11.15 -9.93
CA ALA A 166 5.14 9.95 -9.25
C ALA A 166 6.59 10.12 -8.78
N ARG A 167 7.46 10.68 -9.60
CA ARG A 167 8.87 10.97 -9.21
C ARG A 167 8.95 12.04 -8.11
N GLU A 168 8.23 13.15 -8.26
CA GLU A 168 8.28 14.28 -7.30
C GLU A 168 7.72 13.91 -5.93
N GLN A 169 6.72 13.04 -5.88
CA GLN A 169 6.05 12.63 -4.65
C GLN A 169 6.52 11.26 -4.13
N GLY A 170 7.48 10.62 -4.78
CA GLY A 170 7.97 9.29 -4.39
C GLY A 170 6.88 8.23 -4.41
N LEU A 171 5.99 8.27 -5.43
CA LEU A 171 4.93 7.28 -5.56
C LEU A 171 5.48 5.97 -6.13
N GLU A 172 5.02 4.87 -5.56
CA GLU A 172 5.38 3.51 -5.94
C GLU A 172 4.16 2.76 -6.47
N VAL A 173 4.36 1.63 -7.14
CA VAL A 173 3.28 0.71 -7.52
C VAL A 173 3.47 -0.62 -6.82
N MET A 174 2.38 -1.34 -6.55
CA MET A 174 2.48 -2.69 -6.01
C MET A 174 2.99 -3.66 -7.08
N ARG A 175 3.90 -4.55 -6.70
CA ARG A 175 4.42 -5.63 -7.52
C ARG A 175 4.92 -5.16 -8.90
N PRO A 176 5.89 -4.21 -8.93
CA PRO A 176 6.43 -3.65 -10.17
C PRO A 176 7.07 -4.70 -11.09
N GLU A 177 7.52 -5.83 -10.52
CA GLU A 177 8.08 -6.98 -11.23
C GLU A 177 7.12 -7.63 -12.23
N LEU A 178 5.81 -7.39 -12.11
CA LEU A 178 4.80 -7.90 -13.05
C LEU A 178 4.76 -7.14 -14.38
N GLY A 179 5.37 -5.96 -14.46
CA GLY A 179 5.45 -5.17 -15.68
C GLY A 179 4.12 -4.68 -16.25
N SER A 180 3.01 -4.82 -15.51
CA SER A 180 1.65 -4.56 -16.00
C SER A 180 1.28 -3.08 -16.10
N LYS A 181 2.16 -2.16 -15.67
CA LYS A 181 1.96 -0.71 -15.61
C LYS A 181 0.64 -0.31 -14.92
N PRO A 182 0.53 -0.51 -13.59
CA PRO A 182 -0.65 -0.15 -12.81
C PRO A 182 -0.94 1.35 -12.87
N ARG A 183 -2.23 1.72 -12.76
CA ARG A 183 -2.70 3.10 -12.57
C ARG A 183 -3.13 3.40 -11.13
N VAL A 184 -2.85 2.49 -10.21
CA VAL A 184 -2.95 2.69 -8.77
C VAL A 184 -1.53 2.88 -8.22
N TYR A 185 -1.30 4.05 -7.65
CA TYR A 185 -0.02 4.48 -7.10
C TYR A 185 -0.13 4.63 -5.59
N TYR A 186 0.98 4.39 -4.90
CA TYR A 186 1.04 4.44 -3.45
C TYR A 186 2.13 5.40 -2.98
N ARG A 187 1.79 6.26 -2.04
CA ARG A 187 2.73 6.99 -1.22
C ARG A 187 2.99 6.19 0.05
N ASN A 188 4.21 6.22 0.55
CA ASN A 188 4.62 5.53 1.78
C ASN A 188 4.40 4.00 1.76
N LEU A 189 4.45 3.37 0.57
CA LEU A 189 4.30 1.91 0.42
C LEU A 189 5.39 1.14 1.15
N TRP A 190 6.55 1.75 1.39
CA TRP A 190 7.65 1.19 2.17
C TRP A 190 7.21 0.72 3.57
N ARG A 191 6.18 1.32 4.17
CA ARG A 191 5.60 0.85 5.44
C ARG A 191 5.06 -0.58 5.34
N TYR A 192 4.65 -0.99 4.16
CA TYR A 192 4.16 -2.35 3.89
C TYR A 192 5.27 -3.27 3.38
N SER A 193 6.22 -2.77 2.59
CA SER A 193 7.20 -3.59 1.87
C SER A 193 8.56 -3.72 2.55
N THR A 194 8.81 -2.97 3.65
CA THR A 194 10.11 -2.95 4.33
C THR A 194 10.01 -3.25 5.82
N CYS A 195 11.16 -3.39 6.47
CA CYS A 195 11.32 -3.61 7.90
C CYS A 195 12.02 -2.44 8.59
N PHE A 196 12.10 -2.51 9.92
CA PHE A 196 12.89 -1.61 10.74
C PHE A 196 13.67 -2.34 11.84
N ILE A 197 14.69 -1.67 12.37
CA ILE A 197 15.35 -1.97 13.64
C ILE A 197 15.07 -0.82 14.57
N GLY A 198 14.47 -1.10 15.74
CA GLY A 198 14.18 -0.13 16.79
C GLY A 198 14.78 -0.52 18.10
N GLY A 199 14.73 0.39 19.06
CA GLY A 199 15.16 0.19 20.44
C GLY A 199 15.09 1.48 21.22
N SER A 200 15.35 1.40 22.55
CA SER A 200 15.36 2.52 23.45
C SER A 200 16.73 2.67 24.10
N ILE A 201 17.21 3.89 24.26
CA ILE A 201 18.51 4.19 24.82
C ILE A 201 18.32 4.81 26.20
N SER A 202 19.00 4.23 27.22
CA SER A 202 18.99 4.74 28.57
C SER A 202 20.41 4.96 29.11
N THR A 203 20.52 5.73 30.19
CA THR A 203 21.72 5.89 30.99
C THR A 203 21.36 5.72 32.46
N GLU A 204 22.34 5.34 33.27
CA GLU A 204 22.13 5.24 34.73
C GLU A 204 23.17 6.10 35.45
N ALA A 205 22.69 6.95 36.35
CA ALA A 205 23.53 7.77 37.25
C ALA A 205 22.92 7.79 38.64
N ASN A 206 23.73 7.48 39.66
CA ASN A 206 23.31 7.45 41.07
C ASN A 206 22.07 6.56 41.35
N GLY A 207 21.93 5.45 40.63
CA GLY A 207 20.78 4.53 40.76
C GLY A 207 19.50 5.01 40.06
N VAL A 208 19.54 6.10 39.34
CA VAL A 208 18.42 6.61 38.53
C VAL A 208 18.67 6.29 37.07
N VAL A 209 17.71 5.62 36.46
CA VAL A 209 17.70 5.34 35.02
C VAL A 209 16.95 6.47 34.30
N ASP A 210 17.56 7.05 33.28
CA ASP A 210 16.99 8.15 32.52
C ASP A 210 17.11 7.87 30.99
N CYS A 211 16.18 8.42 30.22
CA CYS A 211 16.16 8.30 28.77
C CYS A 211 17.26 9.16 28.14
N VAL A 212 17.83 8.72 27.04
CA VAL A 212 18.89 9.46 26.33
C VAL A 212 18.34 10.06 25.06
N ASP A 213 18.01 11.35 25.11
CA ASP A 213 17.62 12.15 23.95
C ASP A 213 18.82 12.49 23.05
N GLY A 214 18.61 12.55 21.74
CA GLY A 214 19.58 13.03 20.74
C GLY A 214 20.87 12.19 20.66
N ALA A 215 20.83 10.90 21.00
CA ALA A 215 21.94 10.00 20.74
C ALA A 215 22.04 9.71 19.23
N SER A 216 23.26 9.79 18.66
CA SER A 216 23.48 9.36 17.29
C SER A 216 23.43 7.84 17.19
N VAL A 217 22.60 7.31 16.29
CA VAL A 217 22.43 5.89 16.04
C VAL A 217 22.76 5.59 14.59
N LYS A 218 23.76 4.76 14.35
CA LYS A 218 24.20 4.34 13.01
C LYS A 218 24.00 2.85 12.82
N LEU A 219 23.49 2.49 11.66
CA LEU A 219 23.37 1.10 11.22
C LEU A 219 24.53 0.77 10.27
N LEU A 220 25.31 -0.24 10.62
CA LEU A 220 26.41 -0.69 9.81
C LEU A 220 26.13 -2.09 9.25
N GLN A 221 26.46 -2.29 7.98
CA GLN A 221 26.49 -3.59 7.34
C GLN A 221 27.85 -3.77 6.67
N SER A 222 28.55 -4.86 7.00
CA SER A 222 29.92 -5.12 6.52
C SER A 222 30.87 -3.92 6.75
N GLY A 223 30.76 -3.25 7.91
CA GLY A 223 31.57 -2.11 8.30
C GLY A 223 31.24 -0.77 7.64
N LYS A 224 30.21 -0.71 6.78
CA LYS A 224 29.74 0.53 6.14
C LYS A 224 28.44 1.01 6.76
N VAL A 225 28.31 2.31 6.99
CA VAL A 225 27.07 2.93 7.44
C VAL A 225 26.05 2.87 6.30
N VAL A 226 24.89 2.25 6.55
CA VAL A 226 23.79 2.08 5.58
C VAL A 226 22.55 2.87 5.96
N ALA A 227 22.38 3.24 7.24
CA ALA A 227 21.34 4.14 7.71
C ALA A 227 21.78 4.84 8.99
N GLU A 228 21.19 5.98 9.30
CA GLU A 228 21.43 6.71 10.54
C GLU A 228 20.17 7.43 11.02
N THR A 229 20.05 7.61 12.32
CA THR A 229 18.97 8.33 12.98
C THR A 229 19.46 8.91 14.32
N THR A 230 18.59 9.60 15.05
CA THR A 230 18.82 10.04 16.43
C THR A 230 17.72 9.52 17.33
N SER A 231 18.02 9.30 18.60
CA SER A 231 16.98 8.99 19.59
C SER A 231 16.15 10.23 19.91
N ASP A 232 14.87 10.01 20.22
CA ASP A 232 13.94 11.06 20.66
C ASP A 232 14.05 11.30 22.18
N ASN A 233 13.17 12.17 22.73
CA ASN A 233 13.14 12.55 24.14
C ASN A 233 12.76 11.39 25.10
N TYR A 234 12.26 10.27 24.56
CA TYR A 234 12.01 9.03 25.31
C TYR A 234 13.18 8.05 25.20
N GLY A 235 14.24 8.43 24.47
CA GLY A 235 15.37 7.56 24.17
C GLY A 235 15.11 6.60 23.01
N ASP A 236 13.92 6.64 22.39
CA ASP A 236 13.54 5.72 21.33
C ASP A 236 14.20 6.07 20.00
N PHE A 237 14.61 5.05 19.25
CA PHE A 237 15.12 5.19 17.91
C PHE A 237 14.51 4.17 16.94
N LYS A 238 14.41 4.53 15.67
CA LYS A 238 13.94 3.65 14.61
C LYS A 238 14.76 3.86 13.34
N LEU A 239 15.39 2.78 12.86
CA LEU A 239 16.09 2.70 11.58
C LEU A 239 15.18 1.96 10.60
N ASP A 240 14.45 2.69 9.78
CA ASP A 240 13.38 2.17 8.93
C ASP A 240 13.82 1.96 7.47
N LYS A 241 12.91 1.48 6.61
CA LYS A 241 13.09 1.22 5.19
C LYS A 241 14.16 0.17 4.88
N LEU A 242 14.36 -0.78 5.77
CA LEU A 242 15.32 -1.85 5.60
C LEU A 242 14.66 -3.02 4.82
N LYS A 243 15.46 -3.71 4.03
CA LYS A 243 14.97 -4.87 3.27
C LYS A 243 14.79 -6.06 4.21
N GLU A 244 13.66 -6.77 4.10
CA GLU A 244 13.43 -8.04 4.81
C GLU A 244 14.51 -9.07 4.46
N ASN A 245 14.86 -9.90 5.45
CA ASN A 245 15.87 -10.95 5.31
C ASN A 245 17.23 -10.43 4.81
N SER A 246 17.61 -9.20 5.16
CA SER A 246 18.86 -8.58 4.70
C SER A 246 20.10 -8.92 5.54
N GLY A 247 19.93 -9.76 6.59
CA GLY A 247 21.04 -10.39 7.28
C GLY A 247 21.54 -9.65 8.53
N ALA A 248 22.87 -9.67 8.74
CA ALA A 248 23.49 -9.15 9.95
C ALA A 248 23.85 -7.67 9.83
N TYR A 249 23.63 -6.95 10.93
CA TYR A 249 23.95 -5.53 11.11
C TYR A 249 24.61 -5.29 12.46
N VAL A 250 25.27 -4.14 12.60
CA VAL A 250 25.72 -3.59 13.87
C VAL A 250 25.05 -2.24 14.06
N VAL A 251 24.34 -2.05 15.17
CA VAL A 251 23.80 -0.76 15.60
C VAL A 251 24.83 -0.09 16.51
N GLU A 252 25.37 1.02 16.06
CA GLU A 252 26.34 1.81 16.79
C GLU A 252 25.68 3.07 17.37
N ILE A 253 25.76 3.24 18.69
CA ILE A 253 25.13 4.32 19.43
C ILE A 253 26.23 5.19 20.04
N THR A 254 26.13 6.51 19.91
CA THR A 254 27.09 7.47 20.46
C THR A 254 26.37 8.64 21.12
N LYS A 255 26.75 8.99 22.35
CA LYS A 255 26.30 10.18 23.09
C LYS A 255 27.34 10.62 24.13
N GLY A 256 27.70 11.91 24.16
CA GLY A 256 28.55 12.49 25.18
C GLY A 256 29.92 11.81 25.34
N GLY A 257 30.51 11.32 24.22
CA GLY A 257 31.78 10.58 24.25
C GLY A 257 31.68 9.10 24.63
N LYS A 258 30.50 8.62 25.05
CA LYS A 258 30.22 7.20 25.25
C LYS A 258 29.82 6.56 23.93
N LYS A 259 30.22 5.29 23.72
CA LYS A 259 29.90 4.51 22.53
C LYS A 259 29.47 3.09 22.92
N LYS A 260 28.43 2.59 22.29
CA LYS A 260 27.94 1.20 22.42
C LYS A 260 27.64 0.63 21.05
N SER A 261 27.93 -0.66 20.86
CA SER A 261 27.57 -1.39 19.64
C SER A 261 26.73 -2.61 20.04
N VAL A 262 25.69 -2.89 19.25
CA VAL A 262 24.77 -4.03 19.44
C VAL A 262 24.62 -4.73 18.09
N ASP A 263 24.80 -6.04 18.10
CA ASP A 263 24.57 -6.86 16.92
C ASP A 263 23.07 -7.07 16.70
N ALA A 264 22.64 -6.99 15.44
CA ALA A 264 21.25 -7.18 15.05
C ALA A 264 21.19 -8.10 13.81
N LYS A 265 20.30 -9.08 13.80
CA LYS A 265 20.02 -9.93 12.64
C LYS A 265 18.61 -9.67 12.16
N LEU A 266 18.49 -9.07 10.97
CA LEU A 266 17.21 -8.67 10.41
C LEU A 266 16.66 -9.77 9.49
N GLY A 267 15.63 -10.45 9.96
CA GLY A 267 14.69 -11.25 9.17
C GLY A 267 13.46 -10.41 8.88
N GLU A 268 12.76 -10.02 9.94
CA GLU A 268 11.60 -9.12 10.00
C GLU A 268 11.95 -7.91 10.87
N SER A 269 11.01 -6.97 11.07
CA SER A 269 11.22 -5.83 11.96
C SER A 269 11.49 -6.29 13.39
N ILE A 270 12.51 -5.74 14.04
CA ILE A 270 12.91 -6.11 15.38
C ILE A 270 13.03 -4.90 16.30
N ASN A 271 12.72 -5.12 17.58
CA ASN A 271 13.03 -4.22 18.69
C ASN A 271 14.18 -4.80 19.49
N LEU A 272 15.28 -4.07 19.65
CA LEU A 272 16.47 -4.47 20.41
C LEU A 272 16.30 -4.30 21.92
N GLY A 273 15.13 -3.75 22.35
CA GLY A 273 14.86 -3.44 23.73
C GLY A 273 15.65 -2.24 24.25
N GLU A 274 15.84 -2.18 25.59
CA GLU A 274 16.61 -1.13 26.24
C GLU A 274 18.12 -1.35 26.06
N ILE A 275 18.81 -0.34 25.58
CA ILE A 275 20.26 -0.32 25.40
C ILE A 275 20.84 0.74 26.31
N ARG A 276 21.51 0.31 27.39
CA ARG A 276 22.13 1.22 28.36
C ARG A 276 23.53 1.64 27.93
N ILE A 277 23.82 2.97 27.97
CA ILE A 277 25.12 3.56 27.59
C ILE A 277 25.78 4.37 28.70
#